data_9d7dd9dbaeee009d0e65afe16161a3ff
#
_entry.id   9d7dd9dbaeee009d0e65afe16161a3ff
#
_cell.length_a   1.000
_cell.length_b   1.000
_cell.length_c   1.000
_cell.angle_alpha   90.00
_cell.angle_beta   90.00
_cell.angle_gamma   90.00
#
_symmetry.space_group_name_H-M   'P 1'
#
loop_
_entity.id
_entity.type
_entity.pdbx_description
1 polymer ?
#
loop_
_entity_poly.entity_id
_entity_poly.type
_entity_poly.pdbx_seq_one_letter_code
_entity_poly.pdbx_strand_id
1 'polypeptide(L)'
;MKDKGGRFMGGNPAEFAKLGVANETDLIGKSDTDFFPTNLILQYRKDDIQVMKTGKAVLNRVEPVSNPDGSIAWHVTSKYPLRNAQGESIGIMGIMKDFDRDALPWNLQGPFLKVMKYIDTHYSEEILVKDLAVTAGLSMSQFERRFNAIFGQTPSRFIVRYRLTKASHLLLNSDRTLSSVALDCGFCDHSHFSRSFIAMFGVAPGKYRRSRL
;
A
#
# COMPACT_ATOMS: atom_id res chain seq x y z
N MET A 1 -0.51 4.94 16.85
CA MET A 1 -1.87 5.30 17.32
C MET A 1 -2.21 6.69 16.83
N LYS A 2 -3.48 6.94 16.46
CA LYS A 2 -3.95 8.26 15.99
C LYS A 2 -5.28 8.62 16.67
N ASP A 3 -5.51 9.91 16.90
CA ASP A 3 -6.75 10.45 17.40
C ASP A 3 -7.86 10.51 16.30
N LYS A 4 -9.05 11.02 16.67
CA LYS A 4 -10.17 11.20 15.73
C LYS A 4 -9.86 12.15 14.57
N GLY A 5 -8.94 13.09 14.76
CA GLY A 5 -8.46 14.02 13.73
C GLY A 5 -7.41 13.44 12.80
N GLY A 6 -6.93 12.20 13.08
CA GLY A 6 -5.85 11.54 12.34
C GLY A 6 -4.46 12.05 12.73
N ARG A 7 -4.32 12.66 13.92
CA ARG A 7 -3.02 13.06 14.47
C ARG A 7 -2.42 11.93 15.29
N PHE A 8 -1.13 11.72 15.15
CA PHE A 8 -0.40 10.72 15.92
C PHE A 8 -0.44 11.04 17.42
N MET A 9 -0.81 10.03 18.20
CA MET A 9 -0.84 10.04 19.67
C MET A 9 0.32 9.26 20.26
N GLY A 10 1.07 8.51 19.45
CA GLY A 10 2.21 7.71 19.83
C GLY A 10 2.49 6.61 18.82
N GLY A 11 3.68 6.03 18.91
CA GLY A 11 4.18 4.97 18.06
C GLY A 11 5.23 4.13 18.77
N ASN A 12 5.83 3.20 18.05
CA ASN A 12 6.96 2.40 18.53
C ASN A 12 8.24 2.75 17.74
N PRO A 13 9.43 2.31 18.19
CA PRO A 13 10.70 2.62 17.51
C PRO A 13 10.72 2.20 16.03
N ALA A 14 10.05 1.12 15.64
CA ALA A 14 9.99 0.70 14.25
C ALA A 14 9.18 1.70 13.38
N GLU A 15 8.11 2.28 13.94
CA GLU A 15 7.34 3.33 13.26
C GLU A 15 8.16 4.64 13.16
N PHE A 16 8.95 4.98 14.20
CA PHE A 16 9.83 6.15 14.14
C PHE A 16 10.84 6.03 13.01
N ALA A 17 11.52 4.89 12.92
CA ALA A 17 12.46 4.61 11.83
C ALA A 17 11.76 4.67 10.45
N LYS A 18 10.54 4.13 10.36
CA LYS A 18 9.73 4.14 9.13
C LYS A 18 9.33 5.54 8.67
N LEU A 19 9.05 6.43 9.61
CA LEU A 19 8.63 7.81 9.34
C LEU A 19 9.81 8.80 9.28
N GLY A 20 11.03 8.34 9.59
CA GLY A 20 12.22 9.18 9.60
C GLY A 20 12.24 10.18 10.77
N VAL A 21 11.61 9.85 11.91
CA VAL A 21 11.63 10.66 13.13
C VAL A 21 12.53 10.03 14.18
N ALA A 22 13.15 10.85 15.03
CA ALA A 22 14.11 10.37 16.01
C ALA A 22 13.44 9.71 17.23
N ASN A 23 12.27 10.20 17.63
CA ASN A 23 11.60 9.78 18.85
C ASN A 23 10.06 10.05 18.78
N GLU A 24 9.35 9.64 19.82
CA GLU A 24 7.91 9.79 19.93
C GLU A 24 7.46 11.26 20.00
N THR A 25 8.23 12.14 20.61
CA THR A 25 7.89 13.57 20.73
C THR A 25 7.86 14.25 19.35
N ASP A 26 8.70 13.79 18.43
CA ASP A 26 8.74 14.29 17.05
C ASP A 26 7.54 13.79 16.23
N LEU A 27 6.85 12.76 16.70
CA LEU A 27 5.70 12.14 16.04
C LEU A 27 4.36 12.71 16.53
N ILE A 28 4.23 12.88 17.86
CA ILE A 28 2.95 13.29 18.49
C ILE A 28 2.45 14.61 17.90
N GLY A 29 1.15 14.65 17.58
CA GLY A 29 0.46 15.80 17.00
C GLY A 29 0.63 15.99 15.50
N LYS A 30 1.61 15.37 14.87
CA LYS A 30 1.73 15.32 13.41
C LYS A 30 0.65 14.42 12.80
N SER A 31 0.49 14.49 11.50
CA SER A 31 -0.49 13.72 10.73
C SER A 31 0.19 13.03 9.55
N ASP A 32 -0.51 12.17 8.84
CA ASP A 32 0.03 11.52 7.64
C ASP A 32 0.54 12.51 6.60
N THR A 33 -0.04 13.72 6.53
CA THR A 33 0.38 14.78 5.59
C THR A 33 1.79 15.29 5.83
N ASP A 34 2.32 15.09 7.03
CA ASP A 34 3.67 15.52 7.38
C ASP A 34 4.73 14.52 6.91
N PHE A 35 4.32 13.30 6.53
CA PHE A 35 5.21 12.20 6.20
C PHE A 35 5.00 11.60 4.81
N PHE A 36 3.77 11.65 4.28
CA PHE A 36 3.41 10.93 3.06
C PHE A 36 2.84 11.84 1.99
N PRO A 37 3.03 11.51 0.71
CA PRO A 37 2.36 12.17 -0.39
C PRO A 37 0.83 12.08 -0.27
N THR A 38 0.13 13.17 -0.58
CA THR A 38 -1.33 13.33 -0.37
C THR A 38 -2.17 12.21 -0.97
N ASN A 39 -1.79 11.67 -2.11
CA ASN A 39 -2.50 10.60 -2.81
C ASN A 39 -2.42 9.24 -2.11
N LEU A 40 -1.35 8.95 -1.36
CA LEU A 40 -1.26 7.76 -0.51
C LEU A 40 -2.12 7.93 0.76
N ILE A 41 -2.13 9.13 1.32
CA ILE A 41 -2.90 9.47 2.51
C ILE A 41 -4.39 9.20 2.34
N LEU A 42 -4.96 9.51 1.18
CA LEU A 42 -6.39 9.29 0.91
C LEU A 42 -6.81 7.84 1.11
N GLN A 43 -5.93 6.90 0.78
CA GLN A 43 -6.20 5.49 1.00
C GLN A 43 -6.04 5.08 2.47
N TYR A 44 -4.98 5.53 3.14
CA TYR A 44 -4.78 5.25 4.57
C TYR A 44 -5.94 5.77 5.41
N ARG A 45 -6.37 7.02 5.15
CA ARG A 45 -7.51 7.65 5.84
C ARG A 45 -8.85 6.97 5.58
N LYS A 46 -9.04 6.36 4.42
CA LYS A 46 -10.28 5.64 4.12
C LYS A 46 -10.53 4.52 5.14
N ASP A 47 -9.54 3.70 5.39
CA ASP A 47 -9.63 2.62 6.37
C ASP A 47 -9.71 3.16 7.80
N ASP A 48 -8.95 4.22 8.13
CA ASP A 48 -9.01 4.90 9.43
C ASP A 48 -10.42 5.41 9.73
N ILE A 49 -11.03 6.12 8.76
CA ILE A 49 -12.40 6.64 8.89
C ILE A 49 -13.41 5.48 9.00
N GLN A 50 -13.24 4.41 8.23
CA GLN A 50 -14.11 3.25 8.29
C GLN A 50 -14.08 2.62 9.69
N VAL A 51 -12.90 2.40 10.26
CA VAL A 51 -12.72 1.84 11.61
C VAL A 51 -13.35 2.73 12.66
N MET A 52 -13.10 4.05 12.61
CA MET A 52 -13.68 5.00 13.56
C MET A 52 -15.21 5.05 13.46
N LYS A 53 -15.76 5.07 12.24
CA LYS A 53 -17.21 5.19 12.00
C LYS A 53 -17.97 3.91 12.36
N THR A 54 -17.41 2.74 12.06
CA THR A 54 -18.10 1.45 12.24
C THR A 54 -17.78 0.78 13.58
N GLY A 55 -16.68 1.19 14.22
CA GLY A 55 -16.13 0.50 15.40
C GLY A 55 -15.63 -0.92 15.12
N LYS A 56 -15.52 -1.32 13.85
CA LYS A 56 -15.03 -2.63 13.41
C LYS A 56 -13.60 -2.54 12.91
N ALA A 57 -12.75 -3.46 13.36
CA ALA A 57 -11.38 -3.53 12.90
C ALA A 57 -11.30 -3.86 11.39
N VAL A 58 -10.28 -3.30 10.73
CA VAL A 58 -9.82 -3.71 9.40
C VAL A 58 -8.56 -4.55 9.61
N LEU A 59 -8.58 -5.80 9.18
CA LEU A 59 -7.52 -6.76 9.48
C LEU A 59 -6.77 -7.18 8.21
N ASN A 60 -5.45 -7.29 8.36
CA ASN A 60 -4.55 -7.89 7.37
C ASN A 60 -4.71 -7.30 5.96
N ARG A 61 -4.87 -5.98 5.87
CA ARG A 61 -4.91 -5.26 4.61
C ARG A 61 -3.51 -5.19 4.00
N VAL A 62 -3.37 -5.63 2.76
CA VAL A 62 -2.12 -5.47 2.02
C VAL A 62 -2.13 -4.13 1.30
N GLU A 63 -1.20 -3.26 1.64
CA GLU A 63 -1.13 -1.91 1.09
C GLU A 63 0.32 -1.45 0.85
N PRO A 64 0.54 -0.57 -0.15
CA PRO A 64 1.84 0.05 -0.35
C PRO A 64 2.04 1.18 0.64
N VAL A 65 3.22 1.24 1.24
CA VAL A 65 3.63 2.28 2.19
C VAL A 65 4.93 2.91 1.70
N SER A 66 5.02 4.24 1.74
CA SER A 66 6.23 4.98 1.40
C SER A 66 7.27 4.84 2.51
N ASN A 67 8.51 4.60 2.11
CA ASN A 67 9.69 4.68 2.99
C ASN A 67 10.23 6.12 3.01
N PRO A 68 11.11 6.48 3.99
CA PRO A 68 11.72 7.80 4.07
C PRO A 68 12.56 8.17 2.82
N ASP A 69 13.15 7.19 2.15
CA ASP A 69 13.91 7.36 0.91
C ASP A 69 13.02 7.57 -0.34
N GLY A 70 11.69 7.64 -0.15
CA GLY A 70 10.69 7.78 -1.22
C GLY A 70 10.37 6.47 -1.96
N SER A 71 11.04 5.37 -1.64
CA SER A 71 10.67 4.06 -2.17
C SER A 71 9.34 3.57 -1.59
N ILE A 72 8.72 2.61 -2.25
CA ILE A 72 7.46 1.99 -1.78
C ILE A 72 7.71 0.52 -1.43
N ALA A 73 7.30 0.13 -0.25
CA ALA A 73 7.25 -1.25 0.18
C ALA A 73 5.81 -1.70 0.43
N TRP A 74 5.56 -3.00 0.30
CA TRP A 74 4.27 -3.59 0.62
C TRP A 74 4.24 -4.04 2.07
N HIS A 75 3.14 -3.74 2.76
CA HIS A 75 2.93 -4.08 4.16
C HIS A 75 1.59 -4.73 4.38
N VAL A 76 1.50 -5.53 5.43
CA VAL A 76 0.23 -6.03 5.98
C VAL A 76 -0.14 -5.16 7.16
N THR A 77 -1.25 -4.42 7.03
CA THR A 77 -1.72 -3.47 8.04
C THR A 77 -3.03 -3.94 8.65
N SER A 78 -3.13 -3.89 9.96
CA SER A 78 -4.38 -4.07 10.70
C SER A 78 -4.68 -2.82 11.50
N LYS A 79 -5.94 -2.39 11.50
CA LYS A 79 -6.40 -1.18 12.18
C LYS A 79 -7.53 -1.51 13.14
N TYR A 80 -7.40 -1.07 14.36
CA TYR A 80 -8.33 -1.33 15.46
C TYR A 80 -8.87 0.00 16.00
N PRO A 81 -10.17 0.06 16.41
CA PRO A 81 -10.69 1.23 17.10
C PRO A 81 -10.08 1.33 18.50
N LEU A 82 -9.59 2.50 18.87
CA LEU A 82 -9.27 2.85 20.24
C LEU A 82 -10.53 3.36 20.94
N ARG A 83 -10.79 2.86 22.16
CA ARG A 83 -11.97 3.24 22.93
C ARG A 83 -11.54 3.75 24.31
N ASN A 84 -12.29 4.71 24.83
CA ASN A 84 -12.16 5.15 26.22
C ASN A 84 -12.90 4.16 27.17
N ALA A 85 -12.85 4.44 28.48
CA ALA A 85 -13.52 3.63 29.49
C ALA A 85 -15.06 3.59 29.33
N GLN A 86 -15.64 4.55 28.65
CA GLN A 86 -17.08 4.62 28.34
C GLN A 86 -17.44 3.88 27.05
N GLY A 87 -16.45 3.25 26.36
CA GLY A 87 -16.64 2.50 25.13
C GLY A 87 -16.71 3.37 23.86
N GLU A 88 -16.53 4.68 23.98
CA GLU A 88 -16.55 5.59 22.83
C GLU A 88 -15.24 5.50 22.03
N SER A 89 -15.34 5.53 20.71
CA SER A 89 -14.16 5.57 19.85
C SER A 89 -13.42 6.91 20.04
N ILE A 90 -12.16 6.86 20.44
CA ILE A 90 -11.29 8.03 20.63
C ILE A 90 -10.20 8.14 19.55
N GLY A 91 -10.05 7.12 18.72
CA GLY A 91 -9.04 7.08 17.68
C GLY A 91 -8.86 5.68 17.10
N ILE A 92 -7.71 5.42 16.54
CA ILE A 92 -7.31 4.13 15.97
C ILE A 92 -5.92 3.70 16.46
N MET A 93 -5.73 2.38 16.48
CA MET A 93 -4.41 1.76 16.58
C MET A 93 -4.12 1.00 15.29
N GLY A 94 -3.00 1.31 14.63
CA GLY A 94 -2.48 0.57 13.49
C GLY A 94 -1.38 -0.40 13.93
N ILE A 95 -1.38 -1.60 13.38
CA ILE A 95 -0.26 -2.54 13.45
C ILE A 95 0.13 -2.83 12.01
N MET A 96 1.39 -2.56 11.68
CA MET A 96 1.96 -2.77 10.36
C MET A 96 3.11 -3.77 10.44
N LYS A 97 3.16 -4.69 9.49
CA LYS A 97 4.24 -5.66 9.32
C LYS A 97 4.70 -5.62 7.88
N ASP A 98 5.98 -5.84 7.65
CA ASP A 98 6.49 -6.02 6.31
C ASP A 98 5.74 -7.17 5.61
N PHE A 99 5.49 -6.98 4.32
CA PHE A 99 4.94 -8.03 3.49
C PHE A 99 6.05 -9.04 3.20
N ASP A 100 6.29 -9.92 4.17
CA ASP A 100 7.19 -11.04 4.00
C ASP A 100 6.40 -12.23 3.46
N ARG A 101 6.90 -12.82 2.38
CA ARG A 101 6.26 -13.96 1.70
C ARG A 101 6.15 -15.18 2.61
N ASP A 102 7.12 -15.36 3.51
CA ASP A 102 7.20 -16.52 4.38
C ASP A 102 6.41 -16.34 5.69
N ALA A 103 6.10 -15.09 6.05
CA ALA A 103 5.39 -14.72 7.28
C ALA A 103 3.98 -14.15 7.04
N LEU A 104 3.36 -14.47 5.90
CA LEU A 104 2.01 -13.98 5.57
C LEU A 104 0.98 -14.48 6.58
N PRO A 105 -0.01 -13.62 6.96
CA PRO A 105 -1.15 -14.03 7.75
C PRO A 105 -1.87 -15.24 7.13
N TRP A 106 -2.39 -16.13 7.94
CA TRP A 106 -3.04 -17.38 7.51
C TRP A 106 -4.12 -17.18 6.41
N ASN A 107 -4.83 -16.05 6.41
CA ASN A 107 -5.84 -15.72 5.40
C ASN A 107 -5.24 -15.32 4.03
N LEU A 108 -3.94 -15.03 3.98
CA LEU A 108 -3.17 -14.80 2.76
C LEU A 108 -2.38 -16.04 2.33
N GLN A 109 -2.37 -17.10 3.15
CA GLN A 109 -1.75 -18.38 2.79
C GLN A 109 -2.62 -19.16 1.79
N GLY A 110 -2.04 -20.14 1.17
CA GLY A 110 -2.75 -20.97 0.19
C GLY A 110 -2.96 -20.28 -1.16
N PRO A 111 -4.21 -20.19 -1.67
CA PRO A 111 -4.48 -19.72 -3.03
C PRO A 111 -3.94 -18.33 -3.34
N PHE A 112 -4.05 -17.37 -2.41
CA PHE A 112 -3.61 -15.99 -2.64
C PHE A 112 -2.08 -15.82 -2.60
N LEU A 113 -1.37 -16.69 -1.89
CA LEU A 113 0.09 -16.72 -1.98
C LEU A 113 0.55 -17.09 -3.41
N LYS A 114 -0.10 -18.08 -4.03
CA LYS A 114 0.17 -18.44 -5.43
C LYS A 114 -0.11 -17.29 -6.38
N VAL A 115 -1.23 -16.59 -6.18
CA VAL A 115 -1.60 -15.39 -6.96
C VAL A 115 -0.55 -14.29 -6.83
N MET A 116 -0.10 -14.00 -5.61
CA MET A 116 0.93 -12.97 -5.37
C MET A 116 2.27 -13.35 -6.01
N LYS A 117 2.67 -14.62 -5.89
CA LYS A 117 3.88 -15.12 -6.55
C LYS A 117 3.76 -15.01 -8.07
N TYR A 118 2.60 -15.34 -8.63
CA TYR A 118 2.34 -15.20 -10.06
C TYR A 118 2.47 -13.74 -10.51
N ILE A 119 1.82 -12.81 -9.80
CA ILE A 119 1.90 -11.38 -10.09
C ILE A 119 3.37 -10.90 -10.01
N ASP A 120 4.10 -11.28 -8.96
CA ASP A 120 5.50 -10.86 -8.80
C ASP A 120 6.42 -11.39 -9.91
N THR A 121 6.14 -12.60 -10.41
CA THR A 121 6.95 -13.19 -11.48
C THR A 121 6.60 -12.61 -12.86
N HIS A 122 5.31 -12.27 -13.09
CA HIS A 122 4.79 -11.92 -14.42
C HIS A 122 4.32 -10.46 -14.53
N TYR A 123 4.64 -9.58 -13.56
CA TYR A 123 4.11 -8.20 -13.54
C TYR A 123 4.45 -7.39 -14.81
N SER A 124 5.55 -7.71 -15.49
CA SER A 124 5.97 -7.07 -16.74
C SER A 124 5.21 -7.57 -17.98
N GLU A 125 4.46 -8.67 -17.85
CA GLU A 125 3.70 -9.31 -18.93
C GLU A 125 2.21 -8.97 -18.83
N GLU A 126 1.41 -9.36 -19.82
CA GLU A 126 -0.03 -9.25 -19.72
C GLU A 126 -0.58 -10.25 -18.68
N ILE A 127 -1.24 -9.74 -17.64
CA ILE A 127 -1.90 -10.54 -16.61
C ILE A 127 -3.40 -10.42 -16.77
N LEU A 128 -4.06 -11.52 -17.12
CA LEU A 128 -5.51 -11.59 -17.17
C LEU A 128 -6.06 -11.99 -15.80
N VAL A 129 -7.04 -11.25 -15.30
CA VAL A 129 -7.66 -11.50 -13.97
C VAL A 129 -8.26 -12.90 -13.89
N LYS A 130 -8.76 -13.44 -15.02
CA LYS A 130 -9.26 -14.83 -15.09
C LYS A 130 -8.19 -15.87 -14.75
N ASP A 131 -6.93 -15.63 -15.15
CA ASP A 131 -5.84 -16.57 -14.89
C ASP A 131 -5.43 -16.56 -13.42
N LEU A 132 -5.56 -15.40 -12.77
CA LEU A 132 -5.41 -15.28 -11.32
C LEU A 132 -6.50 -16.03 -10.56
N ALA A 133 -7.74 -15.98 -11.04
CA ALA A 133 -8.85 -16.73 -10.45
C ALA A 133 -8.61 -18.25 -10.57
N VAL A 134 -8.16 -18.72 -11.73
CA VAL A 134 -7.77 -20.12 -11.95
C VAL A 134 -6.60 -20.51 -11.02
N THR A 135 -5.57 -19.68 -10.93
CA THR A 135 -4.42 -19.90 -10.01
C THR A 135 -4.87 -20.03 -8.55
N ALA A 136 -5.91 -19.28 -8.17
CA ALA A 136 -6.50 -19.35 -6.84
C ALA A 136 -7.46 -20.55 -6.65
N GLY A 137 -7.82 -21.29 -7.71
CA GLY A 137 -8.84 -22.34 -7.65
C GLY A 137 -10.24 -21.81 -7.32
N LEU A 138 -10.58 -20.59 -7.76
CA LEU A 138 -11.82 -19.90 -7.45
C LEU A 138 -12.56 -19.50 -8.72
N SER A 139 -13.91 -19.43 -8.64
CA SER A 139 -14.67 -18.74 -9.67
C SER A 139 -14.32 -17.25 -9.71
N MET A 140 -14.53 -16.59 -10.84
CA MET A 140 -14.21 -15.16 -11.03
C MET A 140 -14.84 -14.29 -9.94
N SER A 141 -16.14 -14.46 -9.69
CA SER A 141 -16.87 -13.70 -8.66
C SER A 141 -16.35 -13.94 -7.23
N GLN A 142 -16.00 -15.20 -6.89
CA GLN A 142 -15.40 -15.54 -5.60
C GLN A 142 -14.02 -14.92 -5.46
N PHE A 143 -13.21 -14.97 -6.53
CA PHE A 143 -11.88 -14.40 -6.56
C PHE A 143 -11.91 -12.89 -6.34
N GLU A 144 -12.68 -12.16 -7.13
CA GLU A 144 -12.79 -10.69 -7.02
C GLU A 144 -13.26 -10.25 -5.63
N ARG A 145 -14.29 -10.91 -5.08
CA ARG A 145 -14.80 -10.62 -3.74
C ARG A 145 -13.74 -10.84 -2.67
N ARG A 146 -13.05 -12.00 -2.68
CA ARG A 146 -12.01 -12.32 -1.69
C ARG A 146 -10.79 -11.45 -1.87
N PHE A 147 -10.37 -11.22 -3.12
CA PHE A 147 -9.26 -10.33 -3.44
C PHE A 147 -9.51 -8.93 -2.90
N ASN A 148 -10.70 -8.37 -3.16
CA ASN A 148 -11.06 -7.05 -2.65
C ASN A 148 -11.13 -7.01 -1.10
N ALA A 149 -11.59 -8.07 -0.45
CA ALA A 149 -11.58 -8.17 1.00
C ALA A 149 -10.16 -8.13 1.59
N ILE A 150 -9.19 -8.80 0.94
CA ILE A 150 -7.80 -8.88 1.38
C ILE A 150 -7.01 -7.61 1.03
N PHE A 151 -7.11 -7.16 -0.24
CA PHE A 151 -6.26 -6.09 -0.78
C PHE A 151 -6.93 -4.71 -0.83
N GLY A 152 -8.23 -4.61 -0.49
CA GLY A 152 -8.98 -3.35 -0.47
C GLY A 152 -9.23 -2.72 -1.84
N GLN A 153 -8.96 -3.45 -2.90
CA GLN A 153 -9.06 -2.98 -4.28
C GLN A 153 -9.25 -4.14 -5.25
N THR A 154 -9.68 -3.83 -6.46
CA THR A 154 -9.85 -4.84 -7.52
C THR A 154 -8.49 -5.40 -7.97
N PRO A 155 -8.45 -6.64 -8.51
CA PRO A 155 -7.21 -7.26 -9.01
C PRO A 155 -6.49 -6.37 -10.05
N SER A 156 -7.21 -5.82 -11.01
CA SER A 156 -6.62 -4.96 -12.06
C SER A 156 -5.96 -3.71 -11.46
N ARG A 157 -6.61 -3.04 -10.49
CA ARG A 157 -6.01 -1.88 -9.81
C ARG A 157 -4.78 -2.29 -9.00
N PHE A 158 -4.81 -3.46 -8.37
CA PHE A 158 -3.68 -3.98 -7.63
C PHE A 158 -2.47 -4.20 -8.54
N ILE A 159 -2.65 -4.86 -9.71
CA ILE A 159 -1.59 -5.10 -10.69
C ILE A 159 -0.96 -3.77 -11.14
N VAL A 160 -1.77 -2.77 -11.50
CA VAL A 160 -1.28 -1.45 -11.89
C VAL A 160 -0.45 -0.83 -10.77
N ARG A 161 -0.92 -0.86 -9.53
CA ARG A 161 -0.18 -0.31 -8.37
C ARG A 161 1.10 -1.09 -8.09
N TYR A 162 1.07 -2.40 -8.26
CA TYR A 162 2.25 -3.25 -8.11
C TYR A 162 3.33 -2.86 -9.14
N ARG A 163 2.95 -2.71 -10.40
CA ARG A 163 3.84 -2.23 -11.48
C ARG A 163 4.41 -0.85 -11.18
N LEU A 164 3.58 0.07 -10.70
CA LEU A 164 4.03 1.42 -10.33
C LEU A 164 5.00 1.42 -9.15
N THR A 165 4.83 0.51 -8.19
CA THR A 165 5.79 0.31 -7.09
C THR A 165 7.14 -0.18 -7.64
N LYS A 166 7.16 -1.16 -8.55
CA LYS A 166 8.40 -1.60 -9.21
C LYS A 166 9.03 -0.47 -10.01
N ALA A 167 8.22 0.31 -10.75
CA ALA A 167 8.71 1.46 -11.51
C ALA A 167 9.32 2.53 -10.61
N SER A 168 8.75 2.82 -9.45
CA SER A 168 9.31 3.81 -8.50
C SER A 168 10.71 3.40 -8.03
N HIS A 169 10.92 2.12 -7.74
CA HIS A 169 12.25 1.60 -7.40
C HIS A 169 13.24 1.75 -8.56
N LEU A 170 12.84 1.41 -9.80
CA LEU A 170 13.71 1.58 -10.97
C LEU A 170 14.04 3.05 -11.24
N LEU A 171 13.08 3.95 -11.05
CA LEU A 171 13.30 5.39 -11.22
C LEU A 171 14.31 5.95 -10.22
N LEU A 172 14.31 5.48 -8.98
CA LEU A 172 15.23 5.92 -7.94
C LEU A 172 16.60 5.25 -8.01
N ASN A 173 16.70 4.04 -8.58
CA ASN A 173 17.90 3.21 -8.49
C ASN A 173 18.55 2.90 -9.86
N SER A 174 18.10 3.54 -10.95
CA SER A 174 18.70 3.36 -12.27
C SER A 174 18.58 4.61 -13.15
N ASP A 175 19.44 4.67 -14.18
CA ASP A 175 19.44 5.74 -15.18
C ASP A 175 18.67 5.37 -16.46
N ARG A 176 17.86 4.30 -16.42
CA ARG A 176 17.01 3.87 -17.53
C ARG A 176 16.07 4.99 -17.99
N THR A 177 15.76 5.07 -19.27
CA THR A 177 14.78 6.05 -19.75
C THR A 177 13.39 5.82 -19.15
N LEU A 178 12.56 6.86 -19.07
CA LEU A 178 11.18 6.71 -18.55
C LEU A 178 10.38 5.71 -19.38
N SER A 179 10.59 5.68 -20.69
CA SER A 179 9.95 4.73 -21.60
C SER A 179 10.39 3.29 -21.34
N SER A 180 11.69 3.07 -21.12
CA SER A 180 12.21 1.74 -20.73
C SER A 180 11.63 1.28 -19.41
N VAL A 181 11.60 2.15 -18.37
CA VAL A 181 11.00 1.81 -17.07
C VAL A 181 9.52 1.45 -17.21
N ALA A 182 8.76 2.21 -18.02
CA ALA A 182 7.35 1.90 -18.27
C ALA A 182 7.19 0.52 -18.90
N LEU A 183 7.95 0.22 -19.94
CA LEU A 183 7.91 -1.07 -20.65
C LEU A 183 8.33 -2.23 -19.73
N ASP A 184 9.45 -2.09 -19.02
CA ASP A 184 9.97 -3.10 -18.09
C ASP A 184 8.99 -3.40 -16.95
N CYS A 185 8.09 -2.45 -16.65
CA CYS A 185 7.02 -2.63 -15.65
C CYS A 185 5.67 -3.03 -16.26
N GLY A 186 5.63 -3.42 -17.53
CA GLY A 186 4.43 -3.95 -18.19
C GLY A 186 3.40 -2.91 -18.60
N PHE A 187 3.82 -1.64 -18.82
CA PHE A 187 2.97 -0.63 -19.42
C PHE A 187 3.24 -0.56 -20.93
N CYS A 188 2.23 -0.85 -21.73
CA CYS A 188 2.34 -0.78 -23.18
C CYS A 188 2.32 0.66 -23.71
N ASP A 189 1.85 1.62 -22.90
CA ASP A 189 1.66 3.03 -23.27
C ASP A 189 2.26 3.95 -22.18
N HIS A 190 3.20 4.81 -22.61
CA HIS A 190 3.84 5.81 -21.75
C HIS A 190 2.84 6.81 -21.15
N SER A 191 1.77 7.14 -21.89
CA SER A 191 0.73 8.06 -21.38
C SER A 191 -0.09 7.42 -20.27
N HIS A 192 -0.43 6.14 -20.39
CA HIS A 192 -1.08 5.37 -19.33
C HIS A 192 -0.17 5.24 -18.10
N PHE A 193 1.11 4.91 -18.31
CA PHE A 193 2.11 4.88 -17.23
C PHE A 193 2.16 6.22 -16.49
N SER A 194 2.37 7.33 -17.22
CA SER A 194 2.52 8.66 -16.62
C SER A 194 1.27 9.09 -15.86
N ARG A 195 0.07 8.91 -16.43
CA ARG A 195 -1.20 9.23 -15.73
C ARG A 195 -1.37 8.41 -14.47
N SER A 196 -1.15 7.09 -14.55
CA SER A 196 -1.27 6.19 -13.40
C SER A 196 -0.22 6.50 -12.33
N PHE A 197 1.00 6.86 -12.73
CA PHE A 197 2.07 7.24 -11.82
C PHE A 197 1.73 8.54 -11.08
N ILE A 198 1.28 9.59 -11.78
CA ILE A 198 0.83 10.85 -11.17
C ILE A 198 -0.35 10.59 -10.22
N ALA A 199 -1.31 9.77 -10.62
CA ALA A 199 -2.44 9.42 -9.76
C ALA A 199 -2.01 8.69 -8.46
N MET A 200 -0.91 7.94 -8.49
CA MET A 200 -0.40 7.22 -7.33
C MET A 200 0.58 8.04 -6.48
N PHE A 201 1.48 8.79 -7.11
CA PHE A 201 2.60 9.47 -6.43
C PHE A 201 2.42 11.00 -6.34
N GLY A 202 1.41 11.57 -6.98
CA GLY A 202 1.15 13.01 -6.99
C GLY A 202 2.09 13.83 -7.88
N VAL A 203 3.13 13.21 -8.45
CA VAL A 203 4.14 13.87 -9.29
C VAL A 203 4.46 13.04 -10.53
N ALA A 204 4.91 13.69 -11.59
CA ALA A 204 5.33 13.01 -12.81
C ALA A 204 6.58 12.12 -12.58
N PRO A 205 6.74 10.99 -13.31
CA PRO A 205 7.86 10.07 -13.15
C PRO A 205 9.24 10.75 -13.23
N GLY A 206 9.42 11.69 -14.14
CA GLY A 206 10.68 12.44 -14.28
C GLY A 206 10.97 13.37 -13.10
N LYS A 207 9.93 13.96 -12.47
CA LYS A 207 10.10 14.75 -11.26
C LYS A 207 10.40 13.85 -10.06
N TYR A 208 9.74 12.69 -9.96
CA TYR A 208 9.98 11.69 -8.94
C TYR A 208 11.43 11.18 -8.95
N ARG A 209 12.01 10.91 -10.14
CA ARG A 209 13.43 10.55 -10.28
C ARG A 209 14.36 11.60 -9.71
N ARG A 210 14.07 12.89 -9.92
CA ARG A 210 14.91 14.00 -9.45
C ARG A 210 14.83 14.22 -7.92
N SER A 211 13.85 13.65 -7.23
CA SER A 211 13.79 13.69 -5.76
C SER A 211 14.74 12.69 -5.08
N ARG A 212 15.65 12.09 -5.85
CA ARG A 212 16.70 11.17 -5.42
C ARG A 212 17.86 11.83 -4.62
N LEU A 213 17.77 13.15 -4.39
CA LEU A 213 18.79 13.95 -3.71
C LEU A 213 18.50 14.11 -2.23
#